data_a70c4d65e3b81bf8ff50ba2c0256f64b
#
_entry.id   a70c4d65e3b81bf8ff50ba2c0256f64b
#
_cell.length_a   1.000
_cell.length_b   1.000
_cell.length_c   1.000
_cell.angle_alpha   90.00
_cell.angle_beta   90.00
_cell.angle_gamma   90.00
#
_symmetry.space_group_name_H-M   'P 1'
#
loop_
_entity.id
_entity.type
_entity.pdbx_description
1 polymer ?
#
loop_
_entity_poly.entity_id
_entity_poly.type
_entity_poly.pdbx_seq_one_letter_code
_entity_poly.pdbx_strand_id
1 'polypeptide(L)'
;MLDAVLEDWTTADVPKETHAALSLLECMTLRPMELDASFVEGLRESGLDEFKMREAAKVCFQYNLITRMADAFDFPVLEGKQQARLTKMLNFGSTRLRGKNADPLWTRSADGRIRPTGVDRGWQTMLSTKGLTDPPLRHDVAAFVTAQWRLSHKDIPQLSDALTTYLKKLSLYAYRILDEEVDALRAEGYTDEMLCEITVVGAFTAALVGLDQLFDVLYD
;
A
#
# COMPACT_ATOMS: atom_id res chain seq x y z
N MET A 1 -0.78 -24.75 10.84
CA MET A 1 0.14 -23.92 10.03
C MET A 1 -0.35 -22.48 9.91
N LEU A 2 -1.53 -22.20 9.33
CA LEU A 2 -2.02 -20.81 9.19
C LEU A 2 -2.19 -20.11 10.55
N ASP A 3 -2.81 -20.76 11.52
CA ASP A 3 -3.02 -20.18 12.85
C ASP A 3 -1.70 -19.82 13.55
N ALA A 4 -0.67 -20.67 13.44
CA ALA A 4 0.65 -20.37 13.97
C ALA A 4 1.31 -19.17 13.30
N VAL A 5 1.15 -19.00 11.97
CA VAL A 5 1.64 -17.81 11.24
C VAL A 5 0.90 -16.55 11.68
N LEU A 6 -0.41 -16.65 11.92
CA LEU A 6 -1.21 -15.51 12.39
C LEU A 6 -0.91 -15.14 13.84
N GLU A 7 -0.51 -16.11 14.67
CA GLU A 7 -0.11 -15.87 16.06
C GLU A 7 1.29 -15.23 16.13
N ASP A 8 2.28 -15.87 15.52
CA ASP A 8 3.65 -15.35 15.39
C ASP A 8 4.36 -16.01 14.21
N TRP A 9 4.41 -15.30 13.08
CA TRP A 9 5.05 -15.82 11.87
C TRP A 9 6.56 -16.05 12.03
N THR A 10 7.21 -15.37 12.98
CA THR A 10 8.67 -15.47 13.17
C THR A 10 9.10 -16.80 13.77
N THR A 11 8.21 -17.45 14.53
CA THR A 11 8.43 -18.75 15.17
C THR A 11 7.65 -19.90 14.52
N ALA A 12 6.79 -19.59 13.54
CA ALA A 12 5.97 -20.58 12.87
C ALA A 12 6.83 -21.60 12.10
N ASP A 13 6.46 -22.88 12.18
CA ASP A 13 7.12 -23.96 11.40
C ASP A 13 6.64 -23.93 9.94
N VAL A 14 7.28 -23.07 9.16
CA VAL A 14 7.05 -22.90 7.71
C VAL A 14 8.37 -22.96 6.95
N PRO A 15 8.36 -23.24 5.64
CA PRO A 15 9.57 -23.28 4.83
C PRO A 15 10.37 -21.97 4.93
N LYS A 16 11.70 -22.07 4.86
CA LYS A 16 12.62 -20.92 4.91
C LYS A 16 12.24 -19.81 3.91
N GLU A 17 11.84 -20.21 2.71
CA GLU A 17 11.36 -19.29 1.68
C GLU A 17 10.09 -18.54 2.10
N THR A 18 9.17 -19.20 2.82
CA THR A 18 7.96 -18.56 3.35
C THR A 18 8.31 -17.54 4.43
N HIS A 19 9.24 -17.87 5.32
CA HIS A 19 9.77 -16.91 6.30
C HIS A 19 10.38 -15.69 5.61
N ALA A 20 11.17 -15.88 4.56
CA ALA A 20 11.77 -14.80 3.79
C ALA A 20 10.69 -13.92 3.14
N ALA A 21 9.64 -14.52 2.57
CA ALA A 21 8.53 -13.77 1.99
C ALA A 21 7.77 -12.96 3.06
N LEU A 22 7.48 -13.54 4.23
CA LEU A 22 6.82 -12.84 5.33
C LEU A 22 7.69 -11.70 5.89
N SER A 23 9.00 -11.89 5.99
CA SER A 23 9.95 -10.84 6.37
C SER A 23 9.94 -9.67 5.37
N LEU A 24 9.89 -9.98 4.06
CA LEU A 24 9.76 -8.95 3.03
C LEU A 24 8.45 -8.17 3.18
N LEU A 25 7.32 -8.86 3.37
CA LEU A 25 6.01 -8.23 3.52
C LEU A 25 5.96 -7.32 4.75
N GLU A 26 6.51 -7.76 5.88
CA GLU A 26 6.60 -6.96 7.10
C GLU A 26 7.47 -5.72 6.89
N CYS A 27 8.66 -5.89 6.31
CA CYS A 27 9.57 -4.78 6.04
C CYS A 27 8.92 -3.75 5.12
N MET A 28 8.32 -4.18 4.01
CA MET A 28 7.58 -3.29 3.09
C MET A 28 6.44 -2.53 3.77
N THR A 29 5.80 -3.14 4.75
CA THR A 29 4.62 -2.57 5.42
C THR A 29 5.00 -1.62 6.55
N LEU A 30 5.98 -1.99 7.37
CA LEU A 30 6.30 -1.29 8.63
C LEU A 30 7.57 -0.45 8.54
N ARG A 31 8.54 -0.86 7.72
CA ARG A 31 9.89 -0.28 7.69
C ARG A 31 10.46 -0.24 6.27
N PRO A 32 9.70 0.31 5.28
CA PRO A 32 10.11 0.24 3.88
C PRO A 32 11.50 0.83 3.62
N MET A 33 11.93 1.80 4.41
CA MET A 33 13.26 2.42 4.26
C MET A 33 14.42 1.54 4.76
N GLU A 34 14.15 0.41 5.41
CA GLU A 34 15.16 -0.61 5.76
C GLU A 34 15.39 -1.63 4.64
N LEU A 35 14.62 -1.56 3.56
CA LEU A 35 14.87 -2.35 2.35
C LEU A 35 16.11 -1.81 1.64
N ASP A 36 17.21 -2.52 1.80
CA ASP A 36 18.49 -2.25 1.16
C ASP A 36 19.03 -3.49 0.42
N ALA A 37 20.16 -3.34 -0.26
CA ALA A 37 20.79 -4.41 -1.00
C ALA A 37 21.17 -5.61 -0.12
N SER A 38 21.55 -5.38 1.14
CA SER A 38 21.91 -6.43 2.10
C SER A 38 20.68 -7.24 2.50
N PHE A 39 19.56 -6.56 2.75
CA PHE A 39 18.28 -7.20 3.06
C PHE A 39 17.82 -8.10 1.89
N VAL A 40 17.86 -7.56 0.66
CA VAL A 40 17.47 -8.30 -0.56
C VAL A 40 18.37 -9.50 -0.80
N GLU A 41 19.67 -9.39 -0.55
CA GLU A 41 20.60 -10.55 -0.67
C GLU A 41 20.27 -11.64 0.36
N GLY A 42 19.97 -11.30 1.59
CA GLY A 42 19.50 -12.25 2.61
C GLY A 42 18.22 -12.99 2.20
N LEU A 43 17.31 -12.33 1.48
CA LEU A 43 16.13 -12.98 0.91
C LEU A 43 16.50 -13.98 -0.19
N ARG A 44 17.45 -13.63 -1.08
CA ARG A 44 17.95 -14.55 -2.12
C ARG A 44 18.61 -15.80 -1.53
N GLU A 45 19.46 -15.63 -0.53
CA GLU A 45 20.08 -16.73 0.21
C GLU A 45 19.05 -17.64 0.91
N SER A 46 17.88 -17.09 1.20
CA SER A 46 16.76 -17.82 1.78
C SER A 46 15.85 -18.50 0.75
N GLY A 47 16.19 -18.41 -0.55
CA GLY A 47 15.49 -19.07 -1.65
C GLY A 47 14.38 -18.23 -2.28
N LEU A 48 14.23 -16.96 -1.90
CA LEU A 48 13.28 -16.04 -2.48
C LEU A 48 13.92 -15.32 -3.69
N ASP A 49 13.69 -15.84 -4.88
CA ASP A 49 14.19 -15.23 -6.10
C ASP A 49 13.47 -13.92 -6.46
N GLU A 50 14.01 -13.18 -7.43
CA GLU A 50 13.48 -11.88 -7.85
C GLU A 50 12.01 -11.97 -8.32
N PHE A 51 11.64 -13.03 -9.04
CA PHE A 51 10.26 -13.21 -9.49
C PHE A 51 9.30 -13.32 -8.29
N LYS A 52 9.65 -14.15 -7.31
CA LYS A 52 8.85 -14.34 -6.09
C LYS A 52 8.80 -13.06 -5.24
N MET A 53 9.91 -12.33 -5.13
CA MET A 53 9.91 -11.02 -4.45
C MET A 53 8.94 -10.05 -5.11
N ARG A 54 8.94 -9.96 -6.45
CA ARG A 54 8.00 -9.10 -7.18
C ARG A 54 6.55 -9.50 -7.00
N GLU A 55 6.25 -10.81 -7.03
CA GLU A 55 4.88 -11.30 -6.81
C GLU A 55 4.42 -11.02 -5.38
N ALA A 56 5.27 -11.26 -4.38
CA ALA A 56 4.99 -10.93 -2.99
C ALA A 56 4.75 -9.42 -2.81
N ALA A 57 5.58 -8.59 -3.42
CA ALA A 57 5.45 -7.13 -3.35
C ALA A 57 4.14 -6.61 -3.96
N LYS A 58 3.68 -7.18 -5.07
CA LYS A 58 2.37 -6.83 -5.65
C LYS A 58 1.22 -7.14 -4.69
N VAL A 59 1.26 -8.31 -4.08
CA VAL A 59 0.26 -8.71 -3.07
C VAL A 59 0.32 -7.75 -1.88
N CYS A 60 1.52 -7.47 -1.36
CA CYS A 60 1.74 -6.53 -0.27
C CYS A 60 1.16 -5.15 -0.58
N PHE A 61 1.48 -4.59 -1.76
CA PHE A 61 0.94 -3.32 -2.20
C PHE A 61 -0.60 -3.29 -2.18
N GLN A 62 -1.23 -4.33 -2.73
CA GLN A 62 -2.70 -4.40 -2.79
C GLN A 62 -3.33 -4.46 -1.40
N TYR A 63 -2.77 -5.30 -0.51
CA TYR A 63 -3.28 -5.40 0.86
C TYR A 63 -3.02 -4.13 1.67
N ASN A 64 -1.85 -3.53 1.54
CA ASN A 64 -1.54 -2.26 2.20
C ASN A 64 -2.49 -1.12 1.77
N LEU A 65 -2.88 -1.09 0.50
CA LEU A 65 -3.88 -0.14 0.01
C LEU A 65 -5.27 -0.43 0.59
N ILE A 66 -5.73 -1.69 0.47
CA ILE A 66 -7.09 -2.09 0.87
C ILE A 66 -7.28 -1.94 2.38
N THR A 67 -6.31 -2.36 3.20
CA THR A 67 -6.43 -2.26 4.66
C THR A 67 -6.49 -0.82 5.13
N ARG A 68 -5.64 0.07 4.60
CA ARG A 68 -5.71 1.50 4.95
C ARG A 68 -7.04 2.13 4.57
N MET A 69 -7.59 1.76 3.41
CA MET A 69 -8.91 2.25 3.02
C MET A 69 -10.02 1.68 3.90
N ALA A 70 -9.95 0.37 4.23
CA ALA A 70 -10.93 -0.28 5.10
C ALA A 70 -10.95 0.34 6.49
N ASP A 71 -9.77 0.59 7.05
CA ASP A 71 -9.61 1.23 8.36
C ASP A 71 -10.10 2.69 8.33
N ALA A 72 -9.69 3.46 7.31
CA ALA A 72 -10.04 4.89 7.20
C ALA A 72 -11.54 5.14 6.95
N PHE A 73 -12.23 4.19 6.30
CA PHE A 73 -13.67 4.27 6.03
C PHE A 73 -14.50 3.49 7.04
N ASP A 74 -13.88 2.94 8.08
CA ASP A 74 -14.53 2.10 9.09
C ASP A 74 -15.43 1.01 8.46
N PHE A 75 -14.88 0.28 7.48
CA PHE A 75 -15.64 -0.78 6.82
C PHE A 75 -15.97 -1.89 7.81
N PRO A 76 -17.25 -2.26 7.93
CA PRO A 76 -17.65 -3.31 8.85
C PRO A 76 -16.96 -4.64 8.51
N VAL A 77 -16.44 -5.31 9.53
CA VAL A 77 -15.88 -6.66 9.38
C VAL A 77 -16.99 -7.62 8.94
N LEU A 78 -16.77 -8.26 7.80
CA LEU A 78 -17.73 -9.25 7.30
C LEU A 78 -17.60 -10.54 8.10
N GLU A 79 -18.71 -11.00 8.69
CA GLU A 79 -18.74 -12.20 9.51
C GLU A 79 -19.61 -13.31 8.89
N GLY A 80 -19.30 -14.55 9.26
CA GLY A 80 -20.11 -15.73 9.00
C GLY A 80 -20.47 -15.94 7.54
N LYS A 81 -21.76 -15.92 7.19
CA LYS A 81 -22.25 -16.21 5.82
C LYS A 81 -21.81 -15.19 4.79
N GLN A 82 -21.65 -13.93 5.15
CA GLN A 82 -21.21 -12.87 4.25
C GLN A 82 -19.75 -13.07 3.88
N GLN A 83 -18.88 -13.35 4.85
CA GLN A 83 -17.49 -13.68 4.63
C GLN A 83 -17.33 -14.91 3.75
N ALA A 84 -18.07 -15.99 4.02
CA ALA A 84 -18.02 -17.21 3.21
C ALA A 84 -18.48 -16.97 1.76
N ARG A 85 -19.50 -16.12 1.56
CA ARG A 85 -19.99 -15.74 0.22
C ARG A 85 -18.94 -14.93 -0.56
N LEU A 86 -18.31 -13.94 0.09
CA LEU A 86 -17.27 -13.12 -0.52
C LEU A 86 -16.05 -13.97 -0.88
N THR A 87 -15.58 -14.82 0.05
CA THR A 87 -14.46 -15.74 -0.18
C THR A 87 -14.72 -16.65 -1.39
N LYS A 88 -15.95 -17.19 -1.51
CA LYS A 88 -16.33 -18.03 -2.65
C LYS A 88 -16.33 -17.23 -3.97
N MET A 89 -16.78 -15.99 -3.95
CA MET A 89 -16.81 -15.12 -5.13
C MET A 89 -15.39 -14.74 -5.57
N LEU A 90 -14.51 -14.38 -4.63
CA LEU A 90 -13.12 -14.05 -4.90
C LEU A 90 -12.34 -15.26 -5.44
N ASN A 91 -12.54 -16.45 -4.87
CA ASN A 91 -11.91 -17.69 -5.36
C ASN A 91 -12.38 -18.04 -6.78
N PHE A 92 -13.64 -17.84 -7.08
CA PHE A 92 -14.16 -18.07 -8.44
C PHE A 92 -13.60 -17.09 -9.47
N GLY A 93 -13.44 -15.82 -9.07
CA GLY A 93 -12.79 -14.79 -9.91
C GLY A 93 -11.32 -15.11 -10.17
N SER A 94 -10.57 -15.46 -9.10
CA SER A 94 -9.13 -15.73 -9.19
C SER A 94 -8.78 -16.94 -10.05
N THR A 95 -9.59 -18.01 -10.03
CA THR A 95 -9.38 -19.19 -10.88
C THR A 95 -9.61 -18.91 -12.36
N ARG A 96 -10.50 -18.00 -12.73
CA ARG A 96 -10.70 -17.57 -14.12
C ARG A 96 -9.60 -16.66 -14.64
N LEU A 97 -8.98 -15.87 -13.79
CA LEU A 97 -7.90 -14.94 -14.16
C LEU A 97 -6.54 -15.65 -14.28
N ARG A 98 -6.33 -16.78 -13.57
CA ARG A 98 -5.08 -17.56 -13.63
C ARG A 98 -4.72 -18.14 -15.01
N GLY A 99 -5.66 -18.26 -15.92
CA GLY A 99 -5.45 -18.92 -17.23
C GLY A 99 -4.99 -18.01 -18.38
N LYS A 100 -4.83 -16.70 -18.18
CA LYS A 100 -4.54 -15.72 -19.24
C LYS A 100 -3.47 -14.69 -18.93
N ASN A 101 -2.72 -14.87 -17.88
CA ASN A 101 -1.70 -13.88 -17.51
C ASN A 101 -0.42 -14.12 -18.30
N ALA A 102 -0.29 -13.39 -19.41
CA ALA A 102 1.01 -12.86 -19.77
C ALA A 102 1.62 -12.20 -18.53
N ASP A 103 2.93 -12.31 -18.32
CA ASP A 103 3.66 -11.59 -17.27
C ASP A 103 3.10 -10.17 -17.14
N PRO A 104 2.84 -9.70 -15.92
CA PRO A 104 2.41 -8.34 -15.75
C PRO A 104 3.46 -7.45 -16.40
N LEU A 105 3.01 -6.66 -17.36
CA LEU A 105 3.89 -5.72 -18.02
C LEU A 105 4.42 -4.77 -16.96
N TRP A 106 5.73 -4.74 -16.81
CA TRP A 106 6.45 -3.78 -16.01
C TRP A 106 6.81 -2.60 -16.89
N THR A 107 6.62 -1.40 -16.39
CA THR A 107 6.94 -0.19 -17.13
C THR A 107 7.90 0.66 -16.31
N ARG A 108 8.78 1.36 -17.02
CA ARG A 108 9.55 2.44 -16.43
C ARG A 108 8.66 3.68 -16.44
N SER A 109 8.27 4.12 -15.26
CA SER A 109 7.44 5.30 -15.03
C SER A 109 8.18 6.59 -15.44
N ALA A 110 7.43 7.70 -15.54
CA ALA A 110 8.00 9.02 -15.88
C ALA A 110 9.04 9.53 -14.85
N ASP A 111 8.94 9.08 -13.60
CA ASP A 111 9.90 9.34 -12.51
C ASP A 111 11.14 8.42 -12.56
N GLY A 112 11.25 7.56 -13.58
CA GLY A 112 12.36 6.64 -13.77
C GLY A 112 12.22 5.28 -13.08
N ARG A 113 11.25 5.10 -12.20
CA ARG A 113 11.04 3.86 -11.41
C ARG A 113 10.39 2.76 -12.22
N ILE A 114 10.68 1.54 -11.84
CA ILE A 114 10.03 0.36 -12.42
C ILE A 114 8.80 0.01 -11.58
N ARG A 115 7.64 -0.07 -12.21
CA ARG A 115 6.37 -0.40 -11.56
C ARG A 115 5.53 -1.33 -12.43
N PRO A 116 4.60 -2.11 -11.85
CA PRO A 116 3.57 -2.78 -12.64
C PRO A 116 2.79 -1.74 -13.43
N THR A 117 2.60 -1.97 -14.73
CA THR A 117 1.96 -0.98 -15.64
C THR A 117 0.59 -0.51 -15.13
N GLY A 118 -0.19 -1.42 -14.53
CA GLY A 118 -1.49 -1.07 -13.95
C GLY A 118 -1.39 -0.14 -12.75
N VAL A 119 -0.36 -0.31 -11.90
CA VAL A 119 -0.09 0.52 -10.73
C VAL A 119 0.33 1.92 -11.18
N ASP A 120 1.29 2.02 -12.10
CA ASP A 120 1.76 3.31 -12.61
C ASP A 120 0.61 4.09 -13.28
N ARG A 121 -0.15 3.44 -14.16
CA ARG A 121 -1.30 4.07 -14.81
C ARG A 121 -2.33 4.55 -13.80
N GLY A 122 -2.66 3.74 -12.80
CA GLY A 122 -3.58 4.11 -11.73
C GLY A 122 -3.09 5.34 -10.97
N TRP A 123 -1.81 5.35 -10.61
CA TRP A 123 -1.16 6.46 -9.94
C TRP A 123 -1.25 7.76 -10.73
N GLN A 124 -0.81 7.76 -11.99
CA GLN A 124 -0.87 8.94 -12.85
C GLN A 124 -2.31 9.43 -13.06
N THR A 125 -3.25 8.51 -13.21
CA THR A 125 -4.67 8.85 -13.37
C THR A 125 -5.21 9.54 -12.12
N MET A 126 -4.93 9.02 -10.93
CA MET A 126 -5.40 9.62 -9.67
C MET A 126 -4.87 11.04 -9.47
N LEU A 127 -3.61 11.29 -9.83
CA LEU A 127 -3.00 12.60 -9.65
C LEU A 127 -3.48 13.64 -10.66
N SER A 128 -3.73 13.24 -11.92
CA SER A 128 -3.94 14.18 -13.03
C SER A 128 -5.38 14.32 -13.49
N THR A 129 -6.25 13.32 -13.24
CA THR A 129 -7.64 13.37 -13.74
C THR A 129 -8.47 14.41 -12.99
N LYS A 130 -9.40 15.05 -13.68
CA LYS A 130 -10.36 15.95 -13.04
C LYS A 130 -11.21 15.15 -12.04
N GLY A 131 -11.19 15.61 -10.80
CA GLY A 131 -11.97 15.05 -9.68
C GLY A 131 -12.68 16.16 -8.90
N LEU A 132 -13.10 15.87 -7.69
CA LEU A 132 -13.69 16.84 -6.76
C LEU A 132 -12.63 17.65 -6.04
N THR A 133 -11.44 17.07 -5.86
CA THR A 133 -10.26 17.77 -5.36
C THR A 133 -9.38 18.24 -6.52
N ASP A 134 -8.67 19.34 -6.33
CA ASP A 134 -7.75 19.85 -7.34
C ASP A 134 -6.52 18.96 -7.47
N PRO A 135 -5.97 18.76 -8.69
CA PRO A 135 -4.73 18.01 -8.89
C PRO A 135 -3.56 18.50 -8.02
N PRO A 136 -3.30 19.81 -7.84
CA PRO A 136 -2.25 20.27 -6.92
C PRO A 136 -2.40 19.71 -5.51
N LEU A 137 -3.60 19.73 -4.91
CA LEU A 137 -3.85 19.16 -3.58
C LEU A 137 -3.50 17.66 -3.53
N ARG A 138 -3.87 16.90 -4.56
CA ARG A 138 -3.54 15.46 -4.61
C ARG A 138 -2.04 15.22 -4.73
N HIS A 139 -1.31 16.06 -5.47
CA HIS A 139 0.15 16.02 -5.50
C HIS A 139 0.75 16.35 -4.13
N ASP A 140 0.21 17.35 -3.44
CA ASP A 140 0.66 17.72 -2.09
C ASP A 140 0.39 16.61 -1.08
N VAL A 141 -0.79 15.97 -1.13
CA VAL A 141 -1.12 14.78 -0.32
C VAL A 141 -0.10 13.66 -0.56
N ALA A 142 0.20 13.36 -1.81
CA ALA A 142 1.18 12.33 -2.19
C ALA A 142 2.59 12.68 -1.70
N ALA A 143 3.03 13.92 -1.89
CA ALA A 143 4.34 14.39 -1.44
C ALA A 143 4.44 14.33 0.10
N PHE A 144 3.40 14.78 0.81
CA PHE A 144 3.34 14.73 2.26
C PHE A 144 3.45 13.28 2.79
N VAL A 145 2.63 12.36 2.27
CA VAL A 145 2.65 10.95 2.68
C VAL A 145 4.01 10.31 2.39
N THR A 146 4.60 10.56 1.22
CA THR A 146 5.94 10.06 0.89
C THR A 146 6.99 10.56 1.89
N ALA A 147 6.93 11.84 2.27
CA ALA A 147 7.85 12.43 3.22
C ALA A 147 7.77 11.82 4.63
N GLN A 148 6.58 11.38 5.05
CA GLN A 148 6.42 10.70 6.36
C GLN A 148 7.27 9.41 6.44
N TRP A 149 7.36 8.65 5.35
CA TRP A 149 8.14 7.41 5.29
C TRP A 149 9.64 7.66 5.12
N ARG A 150 10.00 8.62 4.27
CA ARG A 150 11.40 8.91 3.96
C ARG A 150 12.11 9.77 4.99
N LEU A 151 11.41 10.19 6.05
CA LEU A 151 11.91 11.11 7.08
C LEU A 151 12.57 12.36 6.45
N SER A 152 12.12 12.73 5.27
CA SER A 152 12.62 13.89 4.55
C SER A 152 11.86 15.13 5.00
N HIS A 153 12.56 16.11 5.54
CA HIS A 153 11.97 17.39 5.92
C HIS A 153 12.11 18.46 4.83
N LYS A 154 12.65 18.11 3.68
CA LYS A 154 12.80 19.04 2.54
C LYS A 154 11.53 19.00 1.69
N ASP A 155 11.03 20.17 1.39
CA ASP A 155 9.91 20.38 0.46
C ASP A 155 8.60 19.68 0.86
N ILE A 156 8.33 19.55 2.18
CA ILE A 156 7.04 19.03 2.65
C ILE A 156 5.98 20.09 2.35
N PRO A 157 4.91 19.75 1.62
CA PRO A 157 3.82 20.68 1.35
C PRO A 157 3.17 21.19 2.64
N GLN A 158 2.81 22.45 2.64
CA GLN A 158 2.08 23.05 3.75
C GLN A 158 0.59 22.76 3.60
N LEU A 159 0.12 21.78 4.35
CA LEU A 159 -1.30 21.39 4.46
C LEU A 159 -1.89 21.97 5.75
N SER A 160 -3.21 21.95 5.87
CA SER A 160 -3.87 22.32 7.14
C SER A 160 -3.50 21.34 8.26
N ASP A 161 -3.65 21.75 9.51
CA ASP A 161 -3.35 20.91 10.66
C ASP A 161 -4.26 19.68 10.72
N ALA A 162 -5.55 19.82 10.37
CA ALA A 162 -6.49 18.70 10.31
C ALA A 162 -6.07 17.68 9.24
N LEU A 163 -5.77 18.16 8.02
CA LEU A 163 -5.35 17.29 6.93
C LEU A 163 -4.01 16.61 7.22
N THR A 164 -3.06 17.32 7.80
CA THR A 164 -1.78 16.79 8.26
C THR A 164 -1.96 15.67 9.27
N THR A 165 -2.83 15.87 10.27
CA THR A 165 -3.11 14.87 11.32
C THR A 165 -3.76 13.62 10.73
N TYR A 166 -4.76 13.81 9.87
CA TYR A 166 -5.45 12.72 9.18
C TYR A 166 -4.47 11.89 8.32
N LEU A 167 -3.68 12.56 7.47
CA LEU A 167 -2.74 11.88 6.56
C LEU A 167 -1.60 11.15 7.29
N LYS A 168 -1.14 11.66 8.44
CA LYS A 168 -0.19 10.93 9.29
C LYS A 168 -0.78 9.63 9.78
N LYS A 169 -2.02 9.66 10.31
CA LYS A 169 -2.69 8.44 10.75
C LYS A 169 -2.94 7.49 9.58
N LEU A 170 -3.48 7.97 8.47
CA LEU A 170 -3.72 7.17 7.27
C LEU A 170 -2.46 6.47 6.76
N SER A 171 -1.34 7.17 6.75
CA SER A 171 -0.06 6.64 6.29
C SER A 171 0.52 5.57 7.21
N LEU A 172 0.52 5.81 8.52
CA LEU A 172 1.26 5.03 9.49
C LEU A 172 0.38 4.14 10.38
N TYR A 173 -0.86 4.57 10.67
CA TYR A 173 -1.73 3.99 11.69
C TYR A 173 -3.20 4.15 11.33
N ALA A 174 -3.63 3.78 10.12
CA ALA A 174 -4.98 4.03 9.61
C ALA A 174 -6.09 3.57 10.58
N TYR A 175 -5.89 2.46 11.28
CA TYR A 175 -6.79 1.94 12.32
C TYR A 175 -6.97 2.87 13.54
N ARG A 176 -6.23 4.00 13.61
CA ARG A 176 -6.34 5.03 14.66
C ARG A 176 -7.06 6.29 14.19
N ILE A 177 -7.58 6.30 12.97
CA ILE A 177 -8.45 7.37 12.51
C ILE A 177 -9.76 7.26 13.29
N LEU A 178 -10.22 8.38 13.83
CA LEU A 178 -11.45 8.49 14.58
C LEU A 178 -12.38 9.50 13.88
N ASP A 179 -13.65 9.51 14.27
CA ASP A 179 -14.63 10.45 13.73
C ASP A 179 -14.20 11.91 13.89
N GLU A 180 -13.48 12.23 14.99
CA GLU A 180 -13.02 13.60 15.27
C GLU A 180 -12.08 14.16 14.21
N GLU A 181 -11.20 13.34 13.61
CA GLU A 181 -10.32 13.78 12.51
C GLU A 181 -11.13 14.00 11.22
N VAL A 182 -12.11 13.15 10.98
CA VAL A 182 -13.00 13.27 9.82
C VAL A 182 -13.88 14.52 9.97
N ASP A 183 -14.43 14.76 11.16
CA ASP A 183 -15.25 15.94 11.44
C ASP A 183 -14.45 17.25 11.39
N ALA A 184 -13.18 17.24 11.83
CA ALA A 184 -12.30 18.37 11.68
C ALA A 184 -12.08 18.74 10.20
N LEU A 185 -11.92 17.76 9.32
CA LEU A 185 -11.82 18.00 7.88
C LEU A 185 -13.13 18.49 7.27
N ARG A 186 -14.28 17.97 7.70
CA ARG A 186 -15.60 18.50 7.29
C ARG A 186 -15.79 19.95 7.73
N ALA A 187 -15.29 20.31 8.91
CA ALA A 187 -15.33 21.71 9.39
C ALA A 187 -14.46 22.65 8.55
N GLU A 188 -13.40 22.16 7.91
CA GLU A 188 -12.59 22.89 6.92
C GLU A 188 -13.25 22.96 5.53
N GLY A 189 -14.41 22.32 5.33
CA GLY A 189 -15.17 22.36 4.08
C GLY A 189 -14.94 21.19 3.14
N TYR A 190 -14.25 20.14 3.55
CA TYR A 190 -14.13 18.90 2.76
C TYR A 190 -15.46 18.13 2.79
N THR A 191 -15.98 17.78 1.61
CA THR A 191 -17.12 16.86 1.51
C THR A 191 -16.67 15.41 1.68
N ASP A 192 -17.59 14.49 1.96
CA ASP A 192 -17.25 13.06 2.10
C ASP A 192 -16.63 12.48 0.82
N GLU A 193 -17.06 12.96 -0.35
CA GLU A 193 -16.50 12.55 -1.63
C GLU A 193 -15.07 13.10 -1.84
N MET A 194 -14.79 14.33 -1.41
CA MET A 194 -13.44 14.90 -1.42
C MET A 194 -12.53 14.13 -0.46
N LEU A 195 -13.03 13.77 0.73
CA LEU A 195 -12.31 12.94 1.69
C LEU A 195 -12.03 11.56 1.13
N CYS A 196 -12.97 10.97 0.38
CA CYS A 196 -12.75 9.72 -0.31
C CYS A 196 -11.57 9.81 -1.30
N GLU A 197 -11.53 10.85 -2.15
CA GLU A 197 -10.42 11.06 -3.09
C GLU A 197 -9.07 11.22 -2.36
N ILE A 198 -9.03 12.05 -1.32
CA ILE A 198 -7.82 12.28 -0.51
C ILE A 198 -7.35 10.99 0.15
N THR A 199 -8.27 10.22 0.72
CA THR A 199 -7.98 8.94 1.37
C THR A 199 -7.40 7.93 0.37
N VAL A 200 -7.99 7.82 -0.81
CA VAL A 200 -7.49 6.92 -1.88
C VAL A 200 -6.08 7.33 -2.31
N VAL A 201 -5.83 8.62 -2.55
CA VAL A 201 -4.50 9.12 -2.92
C VAL A 201 -3.48 8.85 -1.82
N GLY A 202 -3.82 9.15 -0.56
CA GLY A 202 -2.93 8.93 0.58
C GLY A 202 -2.62 7.47 0.83
N ALA A 203 -3.64 6.60 0.83
CA ALA A 203 -3.48 5.15 1.03
C ALA A 203 -2.69 4.50 -0.11
N PHE A 204 -2.95 4.91 -1.36
CA PHE A 204 -2.20 4.43 -2.51
C PHE A 204 -0.72 4.84 -2.43
N THR A 205 -0.45 6.10 -2.08
CA THR A 205 0.91 6.59 -1.90
C THR A 205 1.64 5.83 -0.81
N ALA A 206 1.02 5.62 0.35
CA ALA A 206 1.62 4.88 1.46
C ALA A 206 1.96 3.44 1.05
N ALA A 207 1.07 2.77 0.31
CA ALA A 207 1.33 1.44 -0.21
C ALA A 207 2.45 1.43 -1.29
N LEU A 208 2.52 2.49 -2.11
CA LEU A 208 3.50 2.61 -3.19
C LEU A 208 4.93 2.79 -2.66
N VAL A 209 5.12 3.42 -1.50
CA VAL A 209 6.45 3.65 -0.93
C VAL A 209 7.24 2.35 -0.75
N GLY A 210 6.62 1.31 -0.18
CA GLY A 210 7.29 0.01 0.01
C GLY A 210 7.57 -0.70 -1.32
N LEU A 211 6.65 -0.60 -2.28
CA LEU A 211 6.83 -1.16 -3.62
C LEU A 211 8.00 -0.48 -4.34
N ASP A 212 8.00 0.85 -4.36
CA ASP A 212 9.06 1.64 -5.00
C ASP A 212 10.42 1.39 -4.38
N GLN A 213 10.50 1.32 -3.05
CA GLN A 213 11.76 1.07 -2.36
C GLN A 213 12.35 -0.30 -2.72
N LEU A 214 11.53 -1.36 -2.76
CA LEU A 214 12.01 -2.68 -3.19
C LEU A 214 12.52 -2.65 -4.62
N PHE A 215 11.80 -1.98 -5.52
CA PHE A 215 12.17 -1.94 -6.94
C PHE A 215 13.41 -1.06 -7.19
N ASP A 216 13.57 0.04 -6.45
CA ASP A 216 14.79 0.83 -6.48
C ASP A 216 16.00 -0.06 -6.12
N VAL A 217 15.90 -0.90 -5.07
CA VAL A 217 16.99 -1.81 -4.68
C VAL A 217 17.21 -2.97 -5.65
N LEU A 218 16.17 -3.45 -6.33
CA LEU A 218 16.31 -4.57 -7.27
C LEU A 218 16.94 -4.15 -8.61
N TYR A 219 16.79 -2.88 -9.01
CA TYR A 219 17.09 -2.43 -10.38
C TYR A 219 18.04 -1.25 -10.49
N ASP A 220 18.45 -0.64 -9.37
CA ASP A 220 19.55 0.32 -9.30
C ASP A 220 20.89 -0.38 -9.04
#